data_99a3ce920be8731c3366caaa48c58b95
#
_entry.id   99a3ce920be8731c3366caaa48c58b95
#
_cell.length_a   1.000
_cell.length_b   1.000
_cell.length_c   1.000
_cell.angle_alpha   90.00
_cell.angle_beta   90.00
_cell.angle_gamma   90.00
#
_symmetry.space_group_name_H-M   'P 1'
#
loop_
_entity.id
_entity.type
_entity.pdbx_description
1 polymer ?
#
loop_
_entity_poly.entity_id
_entity_poly.type
_entity_poly.pdbx_seq_one_letter_code
_entity_poly.pdbx_strand_id
1 'polypeptide(L)'
;MTAKQFKAINVTIPYKQDVIPHCDVLDDSAKRIGVVNTIVNRDGKLFGYNTDFAGFLYNLNAHGITLKDKKVMICGSGGTCKTVTAVAEYMGAKEILVVSR
;
A
#
# COMPACT_ATOMS: atom_id res chain seq x y z
N MET A 1 -18.79 -7.53 4.16
CA MET A 1 -18.64 -6.76 2.88
C MET A 1 -19.90 -6.73 2.05
N THR A 2 -20.79 -7.68 2.23
CA THR A 2 -21.98 -7.77 1.39
C THR A 2 -23.02 -6.68 1.64
N ALA A 3 -23.07 -6.14 2.87
CA ALA A 3 -24.10 -5.16 3.22
C ALA A 3 -23.89 -3.79 2.59
N LYS A 4 -22.65 -3.41 2.30
CA LYS A 4 -22.30 -2.12 1.68
C LYS A 4 -22.98 -0.92 2.36
N GLN A 5 -23.09 -0.96 3.70
CA GLN A 5 -23.76 0.08 4.47
C GLN A 5 -22.84 1.18 4.97
N PHE A 6 -21.56 1.08 4.66
CA PHE A 6 -20.54 2.07 5.06
C PHE A 6 -20.25 3.03 3.91
N LYS A 7 -19.74 4.21 4.24
CA LYS A 7 -19.19 5.14 3.23
C LYS A 7 -17.73 4.86 2.94
N ALA A 8 -16.96 4.55 3.97
CA ALA A 8 -15.54 4.20 3.85
C ALA A 8 -15.13 3.39 5.06
N ILE A 9 -14.15 2.52 4.88
CA ILE A 9 -13.57 1.75 5.99
C ILE A 9 -12.06 1.66 5.79
N ASN A 10 -11.36 1.54 6.92
CA ASN A 10 -9.95 1.21 6.93
C ASN A 10 -9.78 -0.30 7.04
N VAL A 11 -8.78 -0.83 6.36
CA VAL A 11 -8.45 -2.26 6.37
C VAL A 11 -7.04 -2.42 6.93
N THR A 12 -6.88 -3.35 7.84
CA THR A 12 -5.58 -3.61 8.46
C THR A 12 -5.29 -5.11 8.47
N ILE A 13 -4.18 -5.49 9.11
CA ILE A 13 -3.77 -6.89 9.23
C ILE A 13 -4.91 -7.72 9.85
N PRO A 14 -5.20 -8.90 9.31
CA PRO A 14 -4.54 -9.60 8.20
C PRO A 14 -5.28 -9.47 6.86
N TYR A 15 -6.15 -8.49 6.68
CA TYR A 15 -7.12 -8.47 5.60
C TYR A 15 -6.76 -7.62 4.39
N LYS A 16 -5.61 -6.93 4.41
CA LYS A 16 -5.23 -5.98 3.35
C LYS A 16 -5.15 -6.59 1.95
N GLN A 17 -4.92 -7.89 1.85
CA GLN A 17 -4.92 -8.61 0.58
C GLN A 17 -6.25 -9.31 0.34
N ASP A 18 -6.88 -9.79 1.40
CA ASP A 18 -8.09 -10.59 1.31
C ASP A 18 -9.29 -9.78 0.79
N VAL A 19 -9.28 -8.45 0.97
CA VAL A 19 -10.38 -7.60 0.52
C VAL A 19 -10.34 -7.27 -0.96
N ILE A 20 -9.22 -7.53 -1.63
CA ILE A 20 -9.04 -7.16 -3.04
C ILE A 20 -10.12 -7.74 -3.94
N PRO A 21 -10.49 -9.04 -3.83
CA PRO A 21 -11.55 -9.59 -4.66
C PRO A 21 -12.92 -8.95 -4.45
N HIS A 22 -13.10 -8.26 -3.33
CA HIS A 22 -14.37 -7.61 -3.00
C HIS A 22 -14.44 -6.17 -3.49
N CYS A 23 -13.35 -5.64 -4.02
CA CYS A 23 -13.32 -4.29 -4.57
C CYS A 23 -13.71 -4.31 -6.04
N ASP A 24 -14.56 -3.37 -6.45
CA ASP A 24 -14.96 -3.26 -7.85
C ASP A 24 -13.87 -2.56 -8.66
N VAL A 25 -13.18 -1.60 -8.05
CA VAL A 25 -12.11 -0.84 -8.68
C VAL A 25 -10.96 -0.70 -7.69
N LEU A 26 -9.72 -0.84 -8.16
CA LEU A 26 -8.52 -0.57 -7.38
C LEU A 26 -7.83 0.67 -7.97
N ASP A 27 -7.34 1.56 -7.09
CA ASP A 27 -6.51 2.64 -7.58
C ASP A 27 -5.14 2.10 -8.04
N ASP A 28 -4.37 2.92 -8.74
CA ASP A 28 -3.12 2.45 -9.36
C ASP A 28 -2.13 1.90 -8.34
N SER A 29 -1.98 2.56 -7.19
CA SER A 29 -1.04 2.09 -6.16
C SER A 29 -1.48 0.77 -5.53
N ALA A 30 -2.77 0.63 -5.23
CA ALA A 30 -3.30 -0.61 -4.68
C ALA A 30 -3.17 -1.76 -5.68
N LYS A 31 -3.45 -1.49 -6.94
CA LYS A 31 -3.34 -2.48 -8.01
C LYS A 31 -1.91 -2.93 -8.21
N ARG A 32 -0.96 -1.99 -8.18
CA ARG A 32 0.46 -2.26 -8.36
C ARG A 32 1.04 -3.07 -7.21
N ILE A 33 0.66 -2.72 -5.98
CA ILE A 33 1.22 -3.32 -4.77
C ILE A 33 0.51 -4.61 -4.38
N GLY A 34 -0.80 -4.70 -4.68
CA GLY A 34 -1.61 -5.84 -4.27
C GLY A 34 -2.00 -5.79 -2.79
N VAL A 35 -2.14 -4.59 -2.25
CA VAL A 35 -2.50 -4.35 -0.84
C VAL A 35 -3.46 -3.18 -0.78
N VAL A 36 -4.60 -3.37 -0.09
CA VAL A 36 -5.63 -2.35 0.09
C VAL A 36 -5.76 -2.06 1.58
N ASN A 37 -5.68 -0.79 1.95
CA ASN A 37 -5.90 -0.37 3.34
C ASN A 37 -7.12 0.53 3.52
N THR A 38 -7.73 0.95 2.44
CA THR A 38 -8.90 1.85 2.49
C THR A 38 -9.87 1.45 1.40
N ILE A 39 -11.15 1.33 1.76
CA ILE A 39 -12.23 1.06 0.80
C ILE A 39 -13.24 2.18 0.91
N VAL A 40 -13.61 2.75 -0.21
CA VAL A 40 -14.63 3.79 -0.30
C VAL A 40 -15.82 3.25 -1.07
N ASN A 41 -17.02 3.43 -0.52
CA ASN A 41 -18.26 3.05 -1.18
C ASN A 41 -18.83 4.27 -1.89
N ARG A 42 -18.89 4.19 -3.22
CA ARG A 42 -19.50 5.23 -4.04
C ARG A 42 -20.68 4.62 -4.76
N ASP A 43 -21.88 4.91 -4.27
CA ASP A 43 -23.12 4.41 -4.86
C ASP A 43 -23.17 2.89 -5.00
N GLY A 44 -22.69 2.19 -3.98
CA GLY A 44 -22.65 0.73 -3.95
C GLY A 44 -21.46 0.10 -4.63
N LYS A 45 -20.60 0.89 -5.25
CA LYS A 45 -19.38 0.42 -5.90
C LYS A 45 -18.19 0.63 -4.97
N LEU A 46 -17.41 -0.41 -4.74
CA LEU A 46 -16.32 -0.40 -3.78
C LEU A 46 -14.99 -0.10 -4.48
N PHE A 47 -14.35 1.00 -4.04
CA PHE A 47 -13.06 1.45 -4.56
C PHE A 47 -12.00 1.18 -3.50
N GLY A 48 -10.97 0.42 -3.87
CA GLY A 48 -9.85 0.09 -2.98
C GLY A 48 -8.64 0.98 -3.22
N TYR A 49 -8.05 1.45 -2.13
CA TYR A 49 -6.90 2.35 -2.15
C TYR A 49 -5.80 1.84 -1.25
N ASN A 50 -4.57 2.20 -1.58
CA ASN A 50 -3.43 2.04 -0.68
C ASN A 50 -2.87 3.42 -0.36
N THR A 51 -3.25 3.96 0.80
CA THR A 51 -2.80 5.28 1.23
C THR A 51 -1.42 5.24 1.90
N ASP A 52 -0.94 4.05 2.27
CA ASP A 52 0.37 3.90 2.89
C ASP A 52 1.50 4.23 1.93
N PHE A 53 1.34 3.92 0.64
CA PHE A 53 2.32 4.25 -0.38
C PHE A 53 2.55 5.76 -0.43
N ALA A 54 1.48 6.52 -0.62
CA ALA A 54 1.55 7.98 -0.71
C ALA A 54 2.02 8.59 0.61
N GLY A 55 1.55 8.05 1.75
CA GLY A 55 1.93 8.55 3.06
C GLY A 55 3.41 8.35 3.37
N PHE A 56 3.95 7.17 3.06
CA PHE A 56 5.36 6.89 3.30
C PHE A 56 6.24 7.72 2.36
N LEU A 57 5.87 7.82 1.10
CA LEU A 57 6.59 8.65 0.12
C LEU A 57 6.62 10.11 0.56
N TYR A 58 5.47 10.63 0.98
CA TYR A 58 5.38 11.99 1.49
C TYR A 58 6.29 12.20 2.70
N ASN A 59 6.30 11.26 3.63
CA ASN A 59 7.12 11.34 4.83
C ASN A 59 8.61 11.42 4.51
N LEU A 60 9.07 10.57 3.60
CA LEU A 60 10.47 10.61 3.16
C LEU A 60 10.82 11.95 2.51
N ASN A 61 9.98 12.43 1.62
CA ASN A 61 10.21 13.70 0.94
C ASN A 61 10.19 14.88 1.91
N ALA A 62 9.29 14.87 2.89
CA ALA A 62 9.19 15.94 3.88
C ALA A 62 10.43 16.05 4.77
N HIS A 63 11.14 14.93 4.95
CA HIS A 63 12.37 14.89 5.77
C HIS A 63 13.64 14.95 4.91
N GLY A 64 13.50 15.22 3.61
CA GLY A 64 14.65 15.32 2.73
C GLY A 64 15.38 14.01 2.49
N ILE A 65 14.70 12.88 2.69
CA ILE A 65 15.30 11.56 2.51
C ILE A 65 15.02 11.07 1.10
N THR A 66 16.06 10.73 0.36
CA THR A 66 15.92 10.08 -0.95
C THR A 66 16.50 8.68 -0.90
N LEU A 67 15.85 7.76 -1.60
CA LEU A 67 16.34 6.39 -1.72
C LEU A 67 17.01 6.15 -3.08
N LYS A 68 17.05 7.17 -3.92
CA LYS A 68 17.65 7.04 -5.25
C LYS A 68 19.10 6.60 -5.15
N ASP A 69 19.45 5.55 -5.89
CA ASP A 69 20.79 4.98 -5.95
C ASP A 69 21.31 4.47 -4.60
N LYS A 70 20.43 4.26 -3.65
CA LYS A 70 20.79 3.74 -2.32
C LYS A 70 20.47 2.28 -2.18
N LYS A 71 21.17 1.62 -1.26
CA LYS A 71 20.83 0.26 -0.84
C LYS A 71 19.86 0.37 0.31
N VAL A 72 18.73 -0.31 0.19
CA VAL A 72 17.65 -0.27 1.18
C VAL A 72 17.47 -1.64 1.78
N MET A 73 17.47 -1.72 3.10
CA MET A 73 17.16 -2.94 3.82
C MET A 73 15.81 -2.77 4.51
N ILE A 74 14.92 -3.71 4.29
CA ILE A 74 13.59 -3.72 4.91
C ILE A 74 13.51 -4.92 5.83
N CYS A 75 13.28 -4.67 7.12
CA CYS A 75 13.15 -5.72 8.11
C CYS A 75 11.69 -5.99 8.36
N GLY A 76 11.21 -7.15 7.91
CA GLY A 76 9.82 -7.55 8.05
C GLY A 76 9.25 -8.10 6.76
N SER A 77 8.00 -8.52 6.83
CA SER A 77 7.26 -9.07 5.69
C SER A 77 5.78 -8.71 5.84
N GLY A 78 4.98 -8.99 4.80
CA GLY A 78 3.55 -8.69 4.81
C GLY A 78 3.21 -7.43 4.03
N GLY A 79 2.03 -6.86 4.30
CA GLY A 79 1.50 -5.74 3.52
C GLY A 79 2.35 -4.49 3.56
N THR A 80 2.82 -4.12 4.75
CA THR A 80 3.67 -2.92 4.91
C THR A 80 5.00 -3.09 4.17
N CYS A 81 5.59 -4.29 4.23
CA CYS A 81 6.83 -4.56 3.50
C CYS A 81 6.63 -4.37 2.00
N LYS A 82 5.52 -4.85 1.45
CA LYS A 82 5.21 -4.68 0.03
C LYS A 82 5.08 -3.20 -0.34
N THR A 83 4.45 -2.42 0.53
CA THR A 83 4.28 -0.98 0.31
C THR A 83 5.63 -0.26 0.32
N VAL A 84 6.47 -0.53 1.31
CA VAL A 84 7.80 0.08 1.42
C VAL A 84 8.69 -0.31 0.24
N THR A 85 8.64 -1.58 -0.17
CA THR A 85 9.37 -2.05 -1.35
C THR A 85 8.95 -1.28 -2.60
N ALA A 86 7.65 -1.08 -2.78
CA ALA A 86 7.14 -0.34 -3.94
C ALA A 86 7.61 1.12 -3.92
N VAL A 87 7.65 1.76 -2.75
CA VAL A 87 8.17 3.13 -2.63
C VAL A 87 9.65 3.17 -2.98
N ALA A 88 10.44 2.22 -2.48
CA ALA A 88 11.87 2.16 -2.77
C ALA A 88 12.13 1.99 -4.27
N GLU A 89 11.37 1.11 -4.92
CA GLU A 89 11.46 0.94 -6.37
C GLU A 89 11.08 2.22 -7.11
N TYR A 90 10.00 2.86 -6.69
CA TYR A 90 9.51 4.10 -7.31
C TYR A 90 10.56 5.21 -7.20
N MET A 91 11.27 5.30 -6.06
CA MET A 91 12.30 6.31 -5.85
C MET A 91 13.63 5.97 -6.52
N GLY A 92 13.76 4.79 -7.12
CA GLY A 92 14.96 4.41 -7.85
C GLY A 92 16.08 3.86 -6.98
N ALA A 93 15.75 3.12 -5.93
CA ALA A 93 16.77 2.47 -5.09
C ALA A 93 17.63 1.53 -5.93
N LYS A 94 18.93 1.52 -5.63
CA LYS A 94 19.92 0.70 -6.34
C LYS A 94 19.73 -0.78 -6.00
N GLU A 95 19.44 -1.07 -4.75
CA GLU A 95 19.30 -2.44 -4.26
C GLU A 95 18.31 -2.46 -3.10
N ILE A 96 17.45 -3.45 -3.09
CA ILE A 96 16.46 -3.63 -2.02
C ILE A 96 16.64 -5.03 -1.45
N LEU A 97 16.91 -5.11 -0.14
CA LEU A 97 17.05 -6.34 0.58
C LEU A 97 15.94 -6.46 1.60
N VAL A 98 15.16 -7.53 1.52
CA VAL A 98 14.09 -7.80 2.48
C VAL A 98 14.55 -8.89 3.42
N VAL A 99 14.48 -8.62 4.72
CA VAL A 99 14.86 -9.57 5.76
C VAL A 99 13.62 -9.88 6.59
N SER A 100 13.29 -11.15 6.70
CA SER A 100 12.15 -11.60 7.49
C SER A 100 12.50 -12.87 8.24
N ARG A 101 11.68 -13.17 9.25
CA ARG A 101 11.85 -14.41 10.01
C ARG A 101 11.40 -15.61 9.21
#